data_34cae05137200aa4174ae7fb62d93472
#
_entry.id   34cae05137200aa4174ae7fb62d93472
#
_cell.length_a   1.000
_cell.length_b   1.000
_cell.length_c   1.000
_cell.angle_alpha   90.00
_cell.angle_beta   90.00
_cell.angle_gamma   90.00
#
_symmetry.space_group_name_H-M   'P 1'
#
loop_
_entity.id
_entity.type
_entity.pdbx_description
1 polymer ?
#
loop_
_entity_poly.entity_id
_entity_poly.type
_entity_poly.pdbx_seq_one_letter_code
_entity_poly.pdbx_strand_id
1 'polypeptide(L)'
;MKVTFGQQTTKVKQLADLLSQEISMGKYKSDCTLPSINKLSREYQVSRDTVFKAFIDLKDRGIIDSTPGKGYYVTNKLTNILLLLDEYSPFKYSLYNSFIKKLSINYKVDLLFHQYNERLFNTILRESIGRYNKYIVMNFDNEKLSPHLYKIDSSKLLLLDFGKFDKKDYSYVCQDFDDSFYHALAALKEHLRKYQRLVLLFPEDIKHPRSSCQYFNCFCQDYHIDSAIVENTDRIQVRKGEVYIAIRQIEVVNIIKPVSYTRLTLPTKR
;
A
#
# COMPACT_ATOMS: atom_id res chain seq x y z
N MET A 1 31.88 -5.14 19.93
CA MET A 1 31.30 -5.85 18.79
C MET A 1 31.63 -5.04 17.52
N LYS A 2 32.44 -5.54 16.57
CA LYS A 2 32.71 -4.80 15.33
C LYS A 2 31.47 -4.86 14.46
N VAL A 3 30.79 -3.74 14.26
CA VAL A 3 29.68 -3.63 13.31
C VAL A 3 30.26 -3.43 11.92
N THR A 4 30.04 -4.37 11.03
CA THR A 4 30.45 -4.28 9.63
C THR A 4 29.36 -3.53 8.85
N PHE A 5 29.61 -2.28 8.48
CA PHE A 5 28.69 -1.48 7.70
C PHE A 5 28.74 -1.91 6.23
N GLY A 6 27.61 -2.29 5.65
CA GLY A 6 27.48 -2.70 4.25
C GLY A 6 27.54 -1.50 3.29
N GLN A 7 27.82 -1.76 2.00
CA GLN A 7 28.00 -0.71 0.97
C GLN A 7 26.68 -0.10 0.43
N GLN A 8 25.51 -0.70 0.70
CA GLN A 8 24.24 -0.29 0.07
C GLN A 8 23.50 0.88 0.76
N THR A 9 23.83 1.24 2.00
CA THR A 9 23.17 2.32 2.74
C THR A 9 24.18 3.16 3.51
N THR A 10 23.82 4.43 3.82
CA THR A 10 24.71 5.33 4.55
C THR A 10 24.98 4.80 5.97
N LYS A 11 26.19 5.03 6.51
CA LYS A 11 26.55 4.67 7.90
C LYS A 11 25.58 5.25 8.92
N VAL A 12 25.03 6.43 8.66
CA VAL A 12 24.01 7.07 9.51
C VAL A 12 22.76 6.21 9.61
N LYS A 13 22.22 5.76 8.46
CA LYS A 13 21.02 4.94 8.41
C LYS A 13 21.25 3.58 9.07
N GLN A 14 22.38 2.94 8.77
CA GLN A 14 22.73 1.66 9.37
C GLN A 14 22.85 1.73 10.88
N LEU A 15 23.44 2.81 11.42
CA LEU A 15 23.53 3.02 12.87
C LEU A 15 22.17 3.31 13.48
N ALA A 16 21.33 4.13 12.84
CA ALA A 16 19.98 4.40 13.32
C ALA A 16 19.13 3.12 13.37
N ASP A 17 19.19 2.29 12.33
CA ASP A 17 18.45 1.03 12.26
C ASP A 17 18.94 0.03 13.31
N LEU A 18 20.25 -0.06 13.55
CA LEU A 18 20.84 -0.89 14.59
C LEU A 18 20.39 -0.45 15.99
N LEU A 19 20.47 0.84 16.30
CA LEU A 19 20.02 1.38 17.58
C LEU A 19 18.51 1.19 17.78
N SER A 20 17.70 1.37 16.72
CA SER A 20 16.27 1.06 16.73
C SER A 20 16.00 -0.40 17.09
N GLN A 21 16.76 -1.32 16.52
CA GLN A 21 16.67 -2.75 16.81
C GLN A 21 17.07 -3.06 18.25
N GLU A 22 18.15 -2.48 18.76
CA GLU A 22 18.60 -2.66 20.15
C GLU A 22 17.57 -2.13 21.16
N ILE A 23 16.90 -1.00 20.85
CA ILE A 23 15.79 -0.46 21.63
C ILE A 23 14.62 -1.45 21.62
N SER A 24 14.26 -1.96 20.44
CA SER A 24 13.17 -2.94 20.28
C SER A 24 13.43 -4.25 21.03
N MET A 25 14.70 -4.66 21.12
CA MET A 25 15.13 -5.85 21.89
C MET A 25 15.21 -5.59 23.40
N GLY A 26 14.92 -4.35 23.86
CA GLY A 26 14.93 -3.98 25.28
C GLY A 26 16.32 -3.69 25.87
N LYS A 27 17.38 -3.57 25.05
CA LYS A 27 18.71 -3.14 25.52
C LYS A 27 18.64 -1.76 26.17
N TYR A 28 17.81 -0.87 25.61
CA TYR A 28 17.48 0.43 26.17
C TYR A 28 15.99 0.47 26.47
N LYS A 29 15.63 0.56 27.75
CA LYS A 29 14.22 0.59 28.17
C LYS A 29 13.60 1.96 27.89
N SER A 30 12.27 2.01 27.78
CA SER A 30 11.50 3.25 27.71
C SER A 30 11.87 4.19 28.87
N ASP A 31 11.92 5.48 28.58
CA ASP A 31 12.31 6.57 29.47
C ASP A 31 13.77 6.53 29.97
N CYS A 32 14.57 5.52 29.59
CA CYS A 32 15.99 5.47 29.92
C CYS A 32 16.81 6.34 28.96
N THR A 33 17.81 7.03 29.54
CA THR A 33 18.77 7.85 28.80
C THR A 33 19.69 6.95 27.98
N LEU A 34 19.84 7.28 26.69
CA LEU A 34 20.80 6.63 25.81
C LEU A 34 22.24 7.02 26.17
N PRO A 35 23.22 6.18 25.86
CA PRO A 35 24.62 6.54 25.99
C PRO A 35 24.94 7.82 25.21
N SER A 36 25.88 8.60 25.69
CA SER A 36 26.28 9.86 25.05
C SER A 36 26.84 9.61 23.64
N ILE A 37 26.74 10.64 22.79
CA ILE A 37 27.30 10.62 21.42
C ILE A 37 28.77 10.18 21.44
N ASN A 38 29.54 10.64 22.38
CA ASN A 38 30.95 10.26 22.53
C ASN A 38 31.12 8.78 22.85
N LYS A 39 30.26 8.21 23.71
CA LYS A 39 30.31 6.81 24.09
C LYS A 39 29.94 5.92 22.88
N LEU A 40 28.84 6.23 22.18
CA LEU A 40 28.42 5.47 20.99
C LEU A 40 29.41 5.61 19.81
N SER A 41 30.00 6.80 19.63
CA SER A 41 31.05 7.01 18.62
C SER A 41 32.23 6.06 18.81
N ARG A 42 32.66 5.84 20.07
CA ARG A 42 33.73 4.89 20.40
C ARG A 42 33.26 3.43 20.27
N GLU A 43 32.06 3.13 20.75
CA GLU A 43 31.49 1.78 20.77
C GLU A 43 31.33 1.23 19.35
N TYR A 44 30.77 2.06 18.44
CA TYR A 44 30.49 1.67 17.04
C TYR A 44 31.57 2.08 16.04
N GLN A 45 32.66 2.69 16.49
CA GLN A 45 33.79 3.14 15.66
C GLN A 45 33.34 4.03 14.48
N VAL A 46 32.44 4.98 14.75
CA VAL A 46 31.93 5.98 13.78
C VAL A 46 32.21 7.39 14.30
N SER A 47 32.11 8.39 13.41
CA SER A 47 32.27 9.79 13.79
C SER A 47 31.15 10.25 14.71
N ARG A 48 31.41 11.24 15.55
CA ARG A 48 30.39 11.90 16.41
C ARG A 48 29.24 12.46 15.59
N ASP A 49 29.56 13.01 14.41
CA ASP A 49 28.55 13.53 13.47
C ASP A 49 27.64 12.42 12.95
N THR A 50 28.18 11.23 12.66
CA THR A 50 27.39 10.05 12.28
C THR A 50 26.39 9.66 13.37
N VAL A 51 26.84 9.63 14.64
CA VAL A 51 25.94 9.33 15.79
C VAL A 51 24.89 10.42 15.96
N PHE A 52 25.28 11.69 15.85
CA PHE A 52 24.35 12.81 15.97
C PHE A 52 23.25 12.74 14.88
N LYS A 53 23.63 12.52 13.62
CA LYS A 53 22.68 12.36 12.53
C LYS A 53 21.78 11.12 12.69
N ALA A 54 22.33 10.02 13.23
CA ALA A 54 21.52 8.85 13.56
C ALA A 54 20.51 9.14 14.68
N PHE A 55 20.89 9.97 15.66
CA PHE A 55 19.96 10.42 16.70
C PHE A 55 18.88 11.34 16.16
N ILE A 56 19.19 12.22 15.21
CA ILE A 56 18.17 13.03 14.51
C ILE A 56 17.19 12.10 13.81
N ASP A 57 17.66 11.14 13.04
CA ASP A 57 16.82 10.16 12.32
C ASP A 57 15.92 9.38 13.32
N LEU A 58 16.46 8.89 14.44
CA LEU A 58 15.68 8.21 15.46
C LEU A 58 14.65 9.14 16.14
N LYS A 59 14.96 10.42 16.31
CA LYS A 59 14.03 11.41 16.85
C LYS A 59 12.91 11.73 15.86
N ASP A 60 13.23 11.87 14.58
CA ASP A 60 12.24 12.08 13.51
C ASP A 60 11.30 10.88 13.38
N ARG A 61 11.81 9.68 13.63
CA ARG A 61 10.99 8.45 13.74
C ARG A 61 10.21 8.36 15.07
N GLY A 62 10.39 9.28 16.00
CA GLY A 62 9.72 9.27 17.32
C GLY A 62 10.17 8.14 18.25
N ILE A 63 11.32 7.50 17.99
CA ILE A 63 11.86 6.40 18.80
C ILE A 63 12.58 6.93 20.03
N ILE A 64 13.24 8.08 19.89
CA ILE A 64 13.91 8.79 20.98
C ILE A 64 13.47 10.25 21.03
N ASP A 65 13.68 10.89 22.14
CA ASP A 65 13.54 12.35 22.28
C ASP A 65 14.70 12.90 23.09
N SER A 66 14.80 14.22 23.17
CA SER A 66 15.88 14.89 23.91
C SER A 66 15.36 16.01 24.79
N THR A 67 15.92 16.13 25.99
CA THR A 67 15.63 17.24 26.88
C THR A 67 16.95 17.94 27.24
N PRO A 68 17.00 19.27 27.21
CA PRO A 68 18.17 20.01 27.64
C PRO A 68 18.62 19.57 29.05
N GLY A 69 19.93 19.30 29.24
CA GLY A 69 20.49 18.81 30.48
C GLY A 69 20.31 17.31 30.78
N LYS A 70 19.36 16.62 30.16
CA LYS A 70 19.09 15.21 30.38
C LYS A 70 19.65 14.31 29.26
N GLY A 71 19.90 14.88 28.08
CA GLY A 71 20.38 14.15 26.92
C GLY A 71 19.26 13.46 26.11
N TYR A 72 19.62 12.44 25.34
CA TYR A 72 18.69 11.65 24.54
C TYR A 72 18.16 10.46 25.35
N TYR A 73 16.87 10.18 25.23
CA TYR A 73 16.20 9.07 25.92
C TYR A 73 15.19 8.37 25.02
N VAL A 74 14.93 7.09 25.30
CA VAL A 74 13.94 6.30 24.58
C VAL A 74 12.55 6.83 24.92
N THR A 75 11.78 7.22 23.89
CA THR A 75 10.42 7.72 24.09
C THR A 75 9.44 6.58 24.39
N ASN A 76 8.47 6.85 25.26
CA ASN A 76 7.32 5.98 25.49
C ASN A 76 6.10 6.45 24.68
N LYS A 77 6.27 7.45 23.83
CA LYS A 77 5.20 8.01 23.01
C LYS A 77 4.82 7.04 21.90
N LEU A 78 3.65 6.44 22.01
CA LEU A 78 3.05 5.69 20.90
C LEU A 78 2.60 6.67 19.81
N THR A 79 3.02 6.40 18.59
CA THR A 79 2.52 7.09 17.41
C THR A 79 1.33 6.31 16.86
N ASN A 80 0.14 6.85 17.05
CA ASN A 80 -1.09 6.24 16.55
C ASN A 80 -1.30 6.59 15.08
N ILE A 81 -1.48 5.58 14.24
CA ILE A 81 -1.75 5.69 12.81
C ILE A 81 -3.16 5.17 12.53
N LEU A 82 -3.98 5.96 11.87
CA LEU A 82 -5.18 5.44 11.21
C LEU A 82 -4.79 4.95 9.82
N LEU A 83 -5.04 3.68 9.53
CA LEU A 83 -4.99 3.11 8.18
C LEU A 83 -6.42 2.81 7.73
N LEU A 84 -6.97 3.68 6.90
CA LEU A 84 -8.33 3.56 6.37
C LEU A 84 -8.27 3.10 4.92
N LEU A 85 -8.72 1.87 4.67
CA LEU A 85 -8.76 1.25 3.36
C LEU A 85 -10.20 1.15 2.84
N ASP A 86 -10.36 0.87 1.56
CA ASP A 86 -11.67 0.70 0.91
C ASP A 86 -12.34 -0.61 1.35
N GLU A 87 -11.88 -1.75 0.87
CA GLU A 87 -12.43 -3.07 1.21
C GLU A 87 -11.31 -4.07 1.52
N TYR A 88 -11.66 -5.15 2.20
CA TYR A 88 -10.72 -6.24 2.43
C TYR A 88 -10.47 -7.03 1.14
N SER A 89 -9.20 -7.25 0.82
CA SER A 89 -8.78 -8.13 -0.27
C SER A 89 -7.42 -8.76 0.05
N PRO A 90 -7.01 -9.85 -0.65
CA PRO A 90 -5.68 -10.44 -0.49
C PRO A 90 -4.55 -9.44 -0.73
N PHE A 91 -4.74 -8.50 -1.67
CA PHE A 91 -3.79 -7.42 -1.91
C PHE A 91 -3.66 -6.50 -0.68
N LYS A 92 -4.80 -6.03 -0.12
CA LYS A 92 -4.79 -5.16 1.08
C LYS A 92 -4.24 -5.86 2.31
N TYR A 93 -4.48 -7.15 2.45
CA TYR A 93 -3.84 -7.97 3.48
C TYR A 93 -2.31 -7.98 3.35
N SER A 94 -1.80 -8.19 2.13
CA SER A 94 -0.36 -8.16 1.85
C SER A 94 0.24 -6.76 2.06
N LEU A 95 -0.48 -5.71 1.65
CA LEU A 95 -0.11 -4.31 1.88
C LEU A 95 0.03 -4.01 3.38
N TYR A 96 -0.99 -4.35 4.17
CA TYR A 96 -1.00 -4.18 5.62
C TYR A 96 0.18 -4.90 6.28
N ASN A 97 0.38 -6.19 5.98
CA ASN A 97 1.47 -6.96 6.58
C ASN A 97 2.85 -6.41 6.22
N SER A 98 3.02 -5.98 4.97
CA SER A 98 4.28 -5.37 4.52
C SER A 98 4.54 -4.02 5.19
N PHE A 99 3.48 -3.26 5.43
CA PHE A 99 3.54 -1.99 6.16
C PHE A 99 3.92 -2.20 7.62
N ILE A 100 3.18 -3.07 8.34
CA ILE A 100 3.43 -3.36 9.77
C ILE A 100 4.86 -3.88 10.00
N LYS A 101 5.37 -4.77 9.15
CA LYS A 101 6.73 -5.31 9.27
C LYS A 101 7.83 -4.25 9.21
N LYS A 102 7.55 -3.09 8.62
CA LYS A 102 8.51 -1.98 8.48
C LYS A 102 8.40 -0.93 9.59
N LEU A 103 7.35 -1.00 10.40
CA LEU A 103 7.16 -0.05 11.49
C LEU A 103 7.98 -0.46 12.73
N SER A 104 8.43 0.55 13.46
CA SER A 104 9.07 0.37 14.77
C SER A 104 8.03 0.08 15.87
N ILE A 105 8.47 -0.43 17.00
CA ILE A 105 7.60 -0.87 18.10
C ILE A 105 6.73 0.25 18.71
N ASN A 106 7.12 1.51 18.53
CA ASN A 106 6.41 2.67 19.03
C ASN A 106 5.25 3.15 18.15
N TYR A 107 4.91 2.39 17.11
CA TYR A 107 3.74 2.67 16.26
C TYR A 107 2.60 1.72 16.59
N LYS A 108 1.41 2.29 16.72
CA LYS A 108 0.15 1.56 16.81
C LYS A 108 -0.69 1.90 15.58
N VAL A 109 -1.15 0.88 14.86
CA VAL A 109 -1.96 1.05 13.65
C VAL A 109 -3.36 0.52 13.92
N ASP A 110 -4.35 1.39 13.78
CA ASP A 110 -5.75 1.02 13.76
C ASP A 110 -6.19 0.89 12.29
N LEU A 111 -6.51 -0.33 11.85
CA LEU A 111 -6.95 -0.64 10.49
C LEU A 111 -8.47 -0.63 10.43
N LEU A 112 -9.02 0.22 9.56
CA LEU A 112 -10.45 0.33 9.31
C LEU A 112 -10.75 0.22 7.82
N PHE A 113 -11.97 -0.20 7.48
CA PHE A 113 -12.46 -0.32 6.11
C PHE A 113 -13.74 0.46 5.94
N HIS A 114 -13.87 1.24 4.86
CA HIS A 114 -15.09 1.99 4.57
C HIS A 114 -16.04 1.26 3.61
N GLN A 115 -15.63 0.15 3.01
CA GLN A 115 -16.46 -0.74 2.20
C GLN A 115 -17.18 0.01 1.05
N TYR A 116 -16.54 1.00 0.44
CA TYR A 116 -17.13 1.92 -0.54
C TYR A 116 -18.44 2.59 -0.06
N ASN A 117 -18.69 2.61 1.25
CA ASN A 117 -19.82 3.27 1.86
C ASN A 117 -19.44 4.69 2.29
N GLU A 118 -19.94 5.68 1.55
CA GLU A 118 -19.62 7.10 1.78
C GLU A 118 -20.01 7.56 3.19
N ARG A 119 -21.18 7.13 3.70
CA ARG A 119 -21.61 7.48 5.05
C ARG A 119 -20.66 6.93 6.11
N LEU A 120 -20.22 5.68 5.95
CA LEU A 120 -19.27 5.05 6.86
C LEU A 120 -17.90 5.75 6.78
N PHE A 121 -17.40 6.04 5.57
CA PHE A 121 -16.15 6.78 5.36
C PHE A 121 -16.17 8.13 6.08
N ASN A 122 -17.23 8.92 5.86
CA ASN A 122 -17.37 10.23 6.46
C ASN A 122 -17.51 10.15 7.99
N THR A 123 -18.17 9.12 8.52
CA THR A 123 -18.29 8.88 9.98
C THR A 123 -16.92 8.55 10.56
N ILE A 124 -16.18 7.60 9.98
CA ILE A 124 -14.84 7.22 10.43
C ILE A 124 -13.93 8.45 10.46
N LEU A 125 -13.87 9.23 9.38
CA LEU A 125 -13.01 10.41 9.34
C LEU A 125 -13.40 11.44 10.41
N ARG A 126 -14.69 11.77 10.53
CA ARG A 126 -15.16 12.73 11.54
C ARG A 126 -14.77 12.34 12.96
N GLU A 127 -14.89 11.04 13.28
CA GLU A 127 -14.58 10.53 14.61
C GLU A 127 -13.08 10.36 14.86
N SER A 128 -12.29 10.30 13.78
CA SER A 128 -10.84 10.07 13.85
C SER A 128 -10.01 11.35 13.88
N ILE A 129 -10.54 12.48 13.39
CA ILE A 129 -9.79 13.74 13.35
C ILE A 129 -9.35 14.15 14.75
N GLY A 130 -8.05 14.44 14.89
CA GLY A 130 -7.43 14.81 16.16
C GLY A 130 -7.04 13.64 17.09
N ARG A 131 -7.43 12.39 16.75
CA ARG A 131 -7.14 11.21 17.57
C ARG A 131 -5.85 10.47 17.17
N TYR A 132 -5.39 10.68 15.94
CA TYR A 132 -4.22 10.02 15.37
C TYR A 132 -3.11 11.01 15.07
N ASN A 133 -1.88 10.53 15.15
CA ASN A 133 -0.68 11.30 14.81
C ASN A 133 -0.47 11.32 13.29
N LYS A 134 -0.86 10.25 12.60
CA LYS A 134 -0.78 10.10 11.15
C LYS A 134 -2.03 9.41 10.61
N TYR A 135 -2.38 9.75 9.39
CA TYR A 135 -3.52 9.22 8.64
C TYR A 135 -3.05 8.69 7.31
N ILE A 136 -3.35 7.45 7.01
CA ILE A 136 -3.11 6.81 5.73
C ILE A 136 -4.46 6.38 5.20
N VAL A 137 -4.93 6.99 4.13
CA VAL A 137 -6.32 6.90 3.71
C VAL A 137 -6.43 6.56 2.23
N MET A 138 -7.13 5.47 1.91
CA MET A 138 -7.71 5.29 0.58
C MET A 138 -8.95 6.16 0.49
N ASN A 139 -8.94 7.11 -0.45
CA ASN A 139 -10.06 8.01 -0.63
C ASN A 139 -11.29 7.25 -1.15
N PHE A 140 -12.48 7.73 -0.80
CA PHE A 140 -13.72 7.13 -1.25
C PHE A 140 -13.96 7.32 -2.76
N ASP A 141 -13.57 8.48 -3.29
CA ASP A 141 -13.70 8.85 -4.69
C ASP A 141 -12.32 8.89 -5.35
N ASN A 142 -12.19 8.29 -6.54
CA ASN A 142 -10.94 8.24 -7.28
C ASN A 142 -10.65 9.53 -8.07
N GLU A 143 -11.64 10.37 -8.27
CA GLU A 143 -11.54 11.58 -9.08
C GLU A 143 -11.46 12.86 -8.24
N LYS A 144 -12.03 12.85 -7.04
CA LYS A 144 -12.12 14.02 -6.16
C LYS A 144 -11.70 13.68 -4.73
N LEU A 145 -10.93 14.58 -4.13
CA LEU A 145 -10.59 14.47 -2.72
C LEU A 145 -11.83 14.75 -1.85
N SER A 146 -12.10 13.85 -0.90
CA SER A 146 -13.22 14.02 0.03
C SER A 146 -13.05 15.30 0.86
N PRO A 147 -14.11 16.13 1.03
CA PRO A 147 -14.05 17.36 1.82
C PRO A 147 -13.62 17.16 3.27
N HIS A 148 -13.85 15.98 3.85
CA HIS A 148 -13.42 15.67 5.22
C HIS A 148 -11.91 15.57 5.36
N LEU A 149 -11.18 15.22 4.29
CA LEU A 149 -9.72 15.11 4.30
C LEU A 149 -9.03 16.48 4.41
N TYR A 150 -9.66 17.55 3.92
CA TYR A 150 -9.15 18.92 4.09
C TYR A 150 -9.08 19.40 5.54
N LYS A 151 -9.74 18.70 6.46
CA LYS A 151 -9.68 19.00 7.90
C LYS A 151 -8.48 18.35 8.60
N ILE A 152 -7.74 17.52 7.89
CA ILE A 152 -6.52 16.88 8.38
C ILE A 152 -5.33 17.68 7.87
N ASP A 153 -4.40 17.99 8.75
CA ASP A 153 -3.13 18.62 8.38
C ASP A 153 -2.42 17.78 7.32
N SER A 154 -2.07 18.41 6.18
CA SER A 154 -1.43 17.72 5.05
C SER A 154 -0.12 17.02 5.42
N SER A 155 0.61 17.53 6.42
CA SER A 155 1.84 16.89 6.94
C SER A 155 1.58 15.57 7.68
N LYS A 156 0.33 15.31 8.06
CA LYS A 156 -0.10 14.10 8.77
C LYS A 156 -0.85 13.12 7.87
N LEU A 157 -1.18 13.51 6.64
CA LEU A 157 -2.01 12.73 5.72
C LEU A 157 -1.19 12.16 4.58
N LEU A 158 -1.25 10.84 4.40
CA LEU A 158 -0.81 10.13 3.22
C LEU A 158 -2.04 9.56 2.50
N LEU A 159 -2.22 9.94 1.25
CA LEU A 159 -3.28 9.40 0.42
C LEU A 159 -2.83 8.11 -0.28
N LEU A 160 -3.65 7.08 -0.17
CA LEU A 160 -3.55 5.87 -0.98
C LEU A 160 -4.76 5.84 -1.92
N ASP A 161 -4.54 5.76 -3.22
CA ASP A 161 -5.66 5.72 -4.17
C ASP A 161 -5.34 4.93 -5.44
N PHE A 162 -6.37 4.70 -6.23
CA PHE A 162 -6.31 4.01 -7.49
C PHE A 162 -6.18 4.93 -8.70
N GLY A 163 -6.31 6.24 -8.55
CA GLY A 163 -6.41 7.15 -9.68
C GLY A 163 -5.49 8.37 -9.59
N LYS A 164 -5.48 9.11 -10.68
CA LYS A 164 -4.80 10.40 -10.82
C LYS A 164 -5.84 11.50 -10.62
N PHE A 165 -5.81 12.20 -9.50
CA PHE A 165 -6.54 13.44 -9.29
C PHE A 165 -5.60 14.53 -8.77
N ASP A 166 -6.04 15.78 -8.79
CA ASP A 166 -5.23 16.88 -8.25
C ASP A 166 -5.04 16.71 -6.74
N LYS A 167 -3.82 16.34 -6.35
CA LYS A 167 -3.40 16.09 -4.98
C LYS A 167 -2.39 17.12 -4.50
N LYS A 168 -2.46 18.36 -5.04
CA LYS A 168 -1.59 19.44 -4.60
C LYS A 168 -1.55 19.48 -3.08
N ASP A 169 -0.36 19.67 -2.55
CA ASP A 169 -0.09 19.82 -1.12
C ASP A 169 -0.23 18.53 -0.26
N TYR A 170 -0.58 17.38 -0.85
CA TYR A 170 -0.66 16.11 -0.12
C TYR A 170 0.40 15.11 -0.58
N SER A 171 0.98 14.39 0.38
CA SER A 171 1.75 13.18 0.08
C SER A 171 0.82 12.08 -0.39
N TYR A 172 1.16 11.40 -1.47
CA TYR A 172 0.33 10.30 -1.97
C TYR A 172 1.15 9.16 -2.55
N VAL A 173 0.55 7.99 -2.55
CA VAL A 173 1.00 6.80 -3.29
C VAL A 173 -0.19 6.29 -4.07
N CYS A 174 -0.08 6.18 -5.38
CA CYS A 174 -1.10 5.60 -6.23
C CYS A 174 -0.52 4.49 -7.11
N GLN A 175 -1.37 3.54 -7.48
CA GLN A 175 -1.01 2.52 -8.45
C GLN A 175 -1.05 3.14 -9.85
N ASP A 176 -0.15 2.71 -10.70
CA ASP A 176 -0.18 3.04 -12.11
C ASP A 176 -0.99 1.96 -12.85
N PHE A 177 -2.25 2.27 -13.13
CA PHE A 177 -3.15 1.40 -13.88
C PHE A 177 -3.18 1.72 -15.38
N ASP A 178 -2.36 2.64 -15.83
CA ASP A 178 -2.27 3.11 -17.19
C ASP A 178 -1.14 2.37 -17.93
N ASP A 179 0.05 2.94 -17.92
CA ASP A 179 1.22 2.39 -18.61
C ASP A 179 1.61 1.01 -18.08
N SER A 180 1.54 0.80 -16.76
CA SER A 180 1.85 -0.51 -16.16
C SER A 180 0.87 -1.59 -16.61
N PHE A 181 -0.41 -1.26 -16.80
CA PHE A 181 -1.40 -2.21 -17.33
C PHE A 181 -1.11 -2.57 -18.79
N TYR A 182 -0.84 -1.56 -19.62
CA TYR A 182 -0.43 -1.79 -21.02
C TYR A 182 0.81 -2.67 -21.10
N HIS A 183 1.86 -2.35 -20.34
CA HIS A 183 3.11 -3.12 -20.33
C HIS A 183 2.92 -4.56 -19.81
N ALA A 184 2.04 -4.78 -18.86
CA ALA A 184 1.70 -6.12 -18.37
C ALA A 184 1.04 -6.95 -19.48
N LEU A 185 0.12 -6.37 -20.24
CA LEU A 185 -0.48 -7.03 -21.42
C LEU A 185 0.57 -7.29 -22.51
N ALA A 186 1.44 -6.31 -22.79
CA ALA A 186 2.50 -6.45 -23.78
C ALA A 186 3.50 -7.56 -23.42
N ALA A 187 3.82 -7.75 -22.14
CA ALA A 187 4.65 -8.86 -21.68
C ALA A 187 4.00 -10.24 -21.92
N LEU A 188 2.68 -10.30 -21.97
CA LEU A 188 1.90 -11.52 -22.22
C LEU A 188 1.51 -11.73 -23.69
N LYS A 189 1.88 -10.83 -24.60
CA LYS A 189 1.40 -10.80 -25.99
C LYS A 189 1.49 -12.13 -26.73
N GLU A 190 2.59 -12.87 -26.56
CA GLU A 190 2.80 -14.16 -27.25
C GLU A 190 1.83 -15.25 -26.74
N HIS A 191 1.36 -15.13 -25.51
CA HIS A 191 0.34 -16.02 -24.96
C HIS A 191 -1.05 -15.59 -25.40
N LEU A 192 -1.31 -14.29 -25.45
CA LEU A 192 -2.61 -13.71 -25.82
C LEU A 192 -2.94 -13.91 -27.30
N ARG A 193 -1.96 -13.84 -28.20
CA ARG A 193 -2.13 -14.06 -29.65
C ARG A 193 -2.60 -15.46 -30.03
N LYS A 194 -2.52 -16.42 -29.12
CA LYS A 194 -3.03 -17.79 -29.36
C LYS A 194 -4.57 -17.86 -29.34
N TYR A 195 -5.21 -16.82 -28.89
CA TYR A 195 -6.66 -16.72 -28.76
C TYR A 195 -7.22 -15.76 -29.79
N GLN A 196 -8.50 -15.94 -30.10
CA GLN A 196 -9.19 -15.16 -31.11
C GLN A 196 -9.59 -13.78 -30.61
N ARG A 197 -9.87 -13.66 -29.32
CA ARG A 197 -10.40 -12.44 -28.72
C ARG A 197 -9.97 -12.25 -27.26
N LEU A 198 -9.69 -10.99 -26.89
CA LEU A 198 -9.53 -10.58 -25.52
C LEU A 198 -10.79 -9.89 -25.00
N VAL A 199 -11.21 -10.25 -23.80
CA VAL A 199 -12.40 -9.70 -23.14
C VAL A 199 -12.01 -9.12 -21.81
N LEU A 200 -12.10 -7.80 -21.66
CA LEU A 200 -11.92 -7.11 -20.37
C LEU A 200 -13.25 -7.05 -19.63
N LEU A 201 -13.29 -7.61 -18.42
CA LEU A 201 -14.43 -7.51 -17.53
C LEU A 201 -14.28 -6.26 -16.68
N PHE A 202 -15.13 -5.27 -16.95
CA PHE A 202 -15.08 -3.96 -16.30
C PHE A 202 -16.49 -3.55 -15.84
N PRO A 203 -16.98 -4.10 -14.71
CA PRO A 203 -18.32 -3.82 -14.22
C PRO A 203 -18.58 -2.32 -14.02
N GLU A 204 -19.83 -1.88 -14.22
CA GLU A 204 -20.23 -0.47 -14.06
C GLU A 204 -19.99 0.06 -12.64
N ASP A 205 -20.16 -0.80 -11.63
CA ASP A 205 -20.02 -0.46 -10.22
C ASP A 205 -18.55 -0.46 -9.73
N ILE A 206 -17.61 -0.85 -10.59
CA ILE A 206 -16.20 -0.93 -10.20
C ILE A 206 -15.62 0.45 -9.94
N LYS A 207 -14.86 0.55 -8.84
CA LYS A 207 -14.13 1.78 -8.46
C LYS A 207 -12.70 1.82 -9.02
N HIS A 208 -12.42 1.02 -10.03
CA HIS A 208 -11.17 1.03 -10.76
C HIS A 208 -11.13 2.16 -11.80
N PRO A 209 -9.99 2.82 -12.04
CA PRO A 209 -9.89 3.89 -13.01
C PRO A 209 -10.29 3.44 -14.42
N ARG A 210 -11.18 4.19 -15.07
CA ARG A 210 -11.62 3.90 -16.44
C ARG A 210 -10.51 4.09 -17.49
N SER A 211 -9.41 4.76 -17.14
CA SER A 211 -8.23 4.84 -18.00
C SER A 211 -7.69 3.45 -18.39
N SER A 212 -7.83 2.43 -17.52
CA SER A 212 -7.46 1.05 -17.87
C SER A 212 -8.18 0.52 -19.10
N CYS A 213 -9.44 0.93 -19.35
CA CYS A 213 -10.16 0.58 -20.56
C CYS A 213 -9.50 1.19 -21.80
N GLN A 214 -9.01 2.44 -21.69
CA GLN A 214 -8.31 3.11 -22.79
C GLN A 214 -6.99 2.42 -23.12
N TYR A 215 -6.19 2.10 -22.11
CA TYR A 215 -4.90 1.40 -22.28
C TYR A 215 -5.09 -0.05 -22.78
N PHE A 216 -6.17 -0.72 -22.38
CA PHE A 216 -6.56 -2.00 -22.95
C PHE A 216 -6.86 -1.89 -24.45
N ASN A 217 -7.66 -0.90 -24.85
CA ASN A 217 -7.99 -0.67 -26.25
C ASN A 217 -6.75 -0.28 -27.07
N CYS A 218 -5.87 0.59 -26.55
CA CYS A 218 -4.59 0.92 -27.18
C CYS A 218 -3.76 -0.34 -27.44
N PHE A 219 -3.59 -1.19 -26.42
CA PHE A 219 -2.88 -2.45 -26.55
C PHE A 219 -3.47 -3.33 -27.65
N CYS A 220 -4.81 -3.52 -27.66
CA CYS A 220 -5.47 -4.36 -28.65
C CYS A 220 -5.34 -3.80 -30.08
N GLN A 221 -5.38 -2.49 -30.24
CA GLN A 221 -5.16 -1.81 -31.52
C GLN A 221 -3.72 -1.98 -32.01
N ASP A 222 -2.73 -1.72 -31.15
CA ASP A 222 -1.31 -1.81 -31.51
C ASP A 222 -0.90 -3.23 -31.95
N TYR A 223 -1.53 -4.24 -31.36
CA TYR A 223 -1.22 -5.65 -31.64
C TYR A 223 -2.25 -6.33 -32.56
N HIS A 224 -3.23 -5.60 -33.09
CA HIS A 224 -4.29 -6.09 -33.99
C HIS A 224 -5.04 -7.31 -33.42
N ILE A 225 -5.41 -7.23 -32.11
CA ILE A 225 -6.16 -8.26 -31.40
C ILE A 225 -7.63 -7.86 -31.32
N ASP A 226 -8.55 -8.75 -31.72
CA ASP A 226 -9.98 -8.52 -31.48
C ASP A 226 -10.27 -8.45 -29.97
N SER A 227 -11.11 -7.48 -29.58
CA SER A 227 -11.32 -7.20 -28.16
C SER A 227 -12.76 -6.76 -27.86
N ALA A 228 -13.15 -6.95 -26.60
CA ALA A 228 -14.38 -6.41 -26.05
C ALA A 228 -14.18 -5.97 -24.60
N ILE A 229 -14.96 -4.97 -24.18
CA ILE A 229 -15.12 -4.61 -22.78
C ILE A 229 -16.55 -4.97 -22.38
N VAL A 230 -16.70 -5.74 -21.29
CA VAL A 230 -18.00 -6.20 -20.79
C VAL A 230 -18.24 -5.58 -19.43
N GLU A 231 -19.27 -4.74 -19.35
CA GLU A 231 -19.65 -4.04 -18.10
C GLU A 231 -20.66 -4.85 -17.28
N ASN A 232 -21.57 -5.58 -17.93
CA ASN A 232 -22.50 -6.48 -17.24
C ASN A 232 -21.88 -7.88 -17.09
N THR A 233 -21.36 -8.16 -15.90
CA THR A 233 -20.63 -9.40 -15.61
C THR A 233 -21.47 -10.49 -14.94
N ASP A 234 -22.75 -10.25 -14.67
CA ASP A 234 -23.61 -11.18 -13.92
C ASP A 234 -23.93 -12.47 -14.68
N ARG A 235 -23.91 -12.43 -16.02
CA ARG A 235 -24.27 -13.56 -16.88
C ARG A 235 -23.28 -13.76 -18.03
N ILE A 236 -22.00 -13.87 -17.70
CA ILE A 236 -20.96 -14.08 -18.70
C ILE A 236 -21.04 -15.51 -19.23
N GLN A 237 -21.19 -15.63 -20.53
CA GLN A 237 -21.02 -16.90 -21.21
C GLN A 237 -19.58 -17.00 -21.73
N VAL A 238 -18.82 -17.90 -21.12
CA VAL A 238 -17.43 -18.16 -21.54
C VAL A 238 -17.44 -18.87 -22.91
N ARG A 239 -16.69 -18.34 -23.87
CA ARG A 239 -16.57 -18.88 -25.21
C ARG A 239 -15.18 -19.45 -25.45
N LYS A 240 -15.12 -20.52 -26.23
CA LYS A 240 -13.84 -21.09 -26.64
C LYS A 240 -13.10 -20.13 -27.56
N GLY A 241 -11.81 -19.96 -27.33
CA GLY A 241 -10.97 -19.04 -28.11
C GLY A 241 -10.92 -17.61 -27.56
N GLU A 242 -11.62 -17.31 -26.49
CA GLU A 242 -11.54 -16.02 -25.78
C GLU A 242 -10.67 -16.09 -24.53
N VAL A 243 -9.97 -15.00 -24.21
CA VAL A 243 -9.27 -14.78 -22.95
C VAL A 243 -10.00 -13.69 -22.17
N TYR A 244 -10.29 -13.97 -20.93
CA TYR A 244 -10.98 -13.04 -20.04
C TYR A 244 -9.99 -12.44 -19.05
N ILE A 245 -9.96 -11.11 -19.00
CA ILE A 245 -9.18 -10.32 -18.04
C ILE A 245 -10.15 -9.73 -17.02
N ALA A 246 -10.03 -10.15 -15.79
CA ALA A 246 -10.89 -9.69 -14.69
C ALA A 246 -10.11 -8.75 -13.76
N ILE A 247 -10.71 -7.62 -13.41
CA ILE A 247 -10.13 -6.64 -12.48
C ILE A 247 -10.37 -7.08 -11.04
N ARG A 248 -11.58 -7.55 -10.71
CA ARG A 248 -11.91 -8.04 -9.36
C ARG A 248 -11.90 -9.57 -9.32
N GLN A 249 -11.54 -10.11 -8.17
CA GLN A 249 -11.51 -11.55 -7.96
C GLN A 249 -12.89 -12.21 -8.10
N ILE A 250 -13.97 -11.48 -7.80
CA ILE A 250 -15.35 -12.00 -7.88
C ILE A 250 -15.73 -12.36 -9.34
N GLU A 251 -15.30 -11.58 -10.33
CA GLU A 251 -15.54 -11.90 -11.74
C GLU A 251 -14.84 -13.20 -12.14
N VAL A 252 -13.63 -13.46 -11.63
CA VAL A 252 -12.93 -14.74 -11.87
C VAL A 252 -13.76 -15.90 -11.33
N VAL A 253 -14.29 -15.78 -10.11
CA VAL A 253 -15.15 -16.80 -9.52
C VAL A 253 -16.43 -17.02 -10.34
N ASN A 254 -17.05 -15.93 -10.82
CA ASN A 254 -18.27 -16.00 -11.62
C ASN A 254 -18.04 -16.67 -13.00
N ILE A 255 -16.85 -16.52 -13.59
CA ILE A 255 -16.47 -17.20 -14.83
C ILE A 255 -16.21 -18.68 -14.60
N ILE A 256 -15.52 -19.04 -13.53
CA ILE A 256 -15.10 -20.43 -13.28
C ILE A 256 -16.30 -21.31 -12.90
N LYS A 257 -17.28 -20.80 -12.12
CA LYS A 257 -18.46 -21.54 -11.68
C LYS A 257 -19.23 -22.23 -12.84
N PRO A 258 -19.63 -21.54 -13.92
CA PRO A 258 -20.34 -22.15 -15.06
C PRO A 258 -19.49 -23.22 -15.76
N VAL A 259 -18.18 -22.99 -15.92
CA VAL A 259 -17.27 -23.93 -16.57
C VAL A 259 -17.13 -25.23 -15.76
N SER A 260 -17.11 -25.13 -14.44
CA SER A 260 -17.05 -26.31 -13.56
C SER A 260 -18.32 -27.15 -13.63
N TYR A 261 -19.50 -26.51 -13.72
CA TYR A 261 -20.77 -27.22 -13.86
C TYR A 261 -20.92 -27.94 -15.20
N THR A 262 -20.44 -27.38 -16.29
CA THR A 262 -20.48 -28.02 -17.62
C THR A 262 -19.50 -29.20 -17.76
N ARG A 263 -18.45 -29.27 -16.94
CA ARG A 263 -17.51 -30.40 -16.90
C ARG A 263 -17.92 -31.54 -15.95
N LEU A 264 -18.85 -31.30 -15.03
CA LEU A 264 -19.31 -32.25 -14.02
C LEU A 264 -20.56 -33.06 -14.43
N THR A 265 -21.08 -32.89 -15.63
CA THR A 265 -22.03 -33.85 -16.18
C THR A 265 -21.28 -35.13 -16.55
N LEU A 266 -21.12 -36.02 -15.55
CA LEU A 266 -20.70 -37.39 -15.80
C LEU A 266 -21.62 -38.04 -16.82
N PRO A 267 -21.11 -38.75 -17.83
CA PRO A 267 -21.96 -39.52 -18.71
C PRO A 267 -22.66 -40.57 -17.84
N THR A 268 -23.96 -40.46 -17.70
CA THR A 268 -24.80 -41.55 -17.19
C THR A 268 -24.59 -42.75 -18.09
N LYS A 269 -23.85 -43.74 -17.58
CA LYS A 269 -23.86 -45.07 -18.22
C LYS A 269 -25.29 -45.58 -18.25
N ARG A 270 -25.81 -45.80 -19.42
CA ARG A 270 -26.93 -46.72 -19.67
C ARG A 270 -26.40 -48.14 -19.62
#